data_88e31dacd751e72219bff1e447f8a4a4
#
_entry.id   88e31dacd751e72219bff1e447f8a4a4
#
_cell.length_a   1.000
_cell.length_b   1.000
_cell.length_c   1.000
_cell.angle_alpha   90.00
_cell.angle_beta   90.00
_cell.angle_gamma   90.00
#
_symmetry.space_group_name_H-M   'P 1'
#
loop_
_entity.id
_entity.type
_entity.pdbx_description
1 polymer ?
#
loop_
_entity_poly.entity_id
_entity_poly.type
_entity_poly.pdbx_seq_one_letter_code
_entity_poly.pdbx_strand_id
1 'polypeptide(L)'
;MTVFTSAALLAALAIVARAHTPSKPDLSRCEAAARTETGWVCGARRRAVSGSEYASFLAVPYAKQPLGELRFQELLPAEPWDNIREAKVEGPVCPQTDVFYGRIKTASGGMSEACIHANIHVPIEALPDPKKPPSLDAKAAPGLPILVFIHGGGFAFGSGDTDLHGPEYLVSKGVIVITFNYRLNVFGFLSLNSTQVPGNAGLRDTVTLLRWVQRNARFFGGSPGAVTLAGQSAGASMAQILTLSTGARSLFRRAILLSFSDYFSPSAQFVKTINSLFFPLLGINATLPADEIHQKLIETPINEIMDANKKLIDLFGVTTFTPIVESYQPGITPILEDDPEVLLDSGRGRDIPLLIGFTDAECESFRPRFEQIDIVGQIEKTPALVVSPRLTFLSGDQLPVVAELIYNKYFNDTLDLDGFLRLCTDQFYKYPAFKLASKTSGETPVFMYRFSYGGVDSAWKEGLGLKFEGAGHVEDLTYIFRTNSVLGPLGVNESTRRDDDAKMKNKMSDIIVNFMKYSHPMPGPLGAGQWPKTAARRPPQYLEANGPKRIFKKKNPTSNLQHCVYKSIYAIQMKMEIQQMMHFRPLYCVRTH
;
A
#
# COMPACT_ATOMS: atom_id res chain seq x y z
N MET A 1 34.52 68.91 16.62
CA MET A 1 35.40 67.86 16.06
C MET A 1 34.88 66.51 16.62
N THR A 2 34.35 65.59 15.92
CA THR A 2 34.40 65.13 14.53
C THR A 2 33.16 64.32 14.25
N VAL A 3 32.31 64.79 13.34
CA VAL A 3 31.20 64.00 12.76
C VAL A 3 31.63 63.69 11.33
N PHE A 4 32.36 62.62 11.12
CA PHE A 4 32.67 62.08 9.79
C PHE A 4 33.25 60.67 9.90
N THR A 5 32.40 59.64 10.19
CA THR A 5 32.79 58.24 9.91
C THR A 5 31.58 57.22 9.83
N SER A 6 30.36 57.73 9.73
CA SER A 6 29.19 56.76 9.65
C SER A 6 28.60 56.60 8.24
N ALA A 7 29.07 57.39 7.22
CA ALA A 7 28.52 57.29 5.87
C ALA A 7 29.25 56.28 4.95
N ALA A 8 30.48 55.86 5.28
CA ALA A 8 31.27 54.97 4.43
C ALA A 8 30.99 53.47 4.69
N LEU A 9 30.42 53.11 5.85
CA LEU A 9 30.10 51.69 6.17
C LEU A 9 28.73 51.23 5.61
N LEU A 10 27.82 52.16 5.31
CA LEU A 10 26.52 51.86 4.71
C LEU A 10 26.57 51.68 3.18
N ALA A 11 27.61 52.21 2.50
CA ALA A 11 27.80 52.04 1.07
C ALA A 11 28.47 50.71 0.69
N ALA A 12 29.19 50.06 1.60
CA ALA A 12 29.86 48.76 1.36
C ALA A 12 28.92 47.53 1.54
N LEU A 13 27.79 47.69 2.23
CA LEU A 13 26.79 46.62 2.41
C LEU A 13 25.72 46.57 1.32
N ALA A 14 25.68 47.54 0.41
CA ALA A 14 24.70 47.62 -0.68
C ALA A 14 25.16 46.95 -2.00
N ILE A 15 26.36 46.38 -2.06
CA ILE A 15 26.94 45.84 -3.32
C ILE A 15 26.89 44.30 -3.38
N VAL A 16 26.44 43.57 -2.35
CA VAL A 16 26.45 42.10 -2.34
C VAL A 16 25.06 41.45 -2.50
N ALA A 17 24.00 42.23 -2.55
CA ALA A 17 22.67 41.73 -2.88
C ALA A 17 22.35 41.91 -4.38
N ARG A 18 23.22 41.47 -5.30
CA ARG A 18 22.76 41.08 -6.62
C ARG A 18 21.99 39.79 -6.42
N ALA A 19 20.67 39.93 -6.29
CA ALA A 19 19.76 38.83 -6.48
C ALA A 19 20.17 38.08 -7.77
N HIS A 20 20.73 36.91 -7.63
CA HIS A 20 20.84 35.97 -8.72
C HIS A 20 19.39 35.71 -9.15
N THR A 21 18.90 36.44 -10.15
CA THR A 21 17.71 35.98 -10.88
C THR A 21 18.14 34.68 -11.52
N PRO A 22 17.60 33.54 -11.07
CA PRO A 22 17.97 32.26 -11.68
C PRO A 22 17.68 32.36 -13.17
N SER A 23 18.69 32.18 -14.00
CA SER A 23 18.52 32.07 -15.45
C SER A 23 17.45 31.04 -15.72
N LYS A 24 16.51 31.34 -16.64
CA LYS A 24 15.50 30.35 -17.04
C LYS A 24 16.23 29.06 -17.44
N PRO A 25 15.87 27.91 -16.84
CA PRO A 25 16.56 26.66 -17.12
C PRO A 25 16.44 26.30 -18.62
N ASP A 26 17.52 25.84 -19.23
CA ASP A 26 17.51 25.36 -20.61
C ASP A 26 16.85 23.97 -20.67
N LEU A 27 15.57 23.92 -21.01
CA LEU A 27 14.77 22.70 -21.14
C LEU A 27 14.87 22.07 -22.54
N SER A 28 15.71 22.60 -23.45
CA SER A 28 15.80 22.14 -24.84
C SER A 28 16.21 20.67 -24.99
N ARG A 29 16.90 20.13 -24.00
CA ARG A 29 17.36 18.73 -23.95
C ARG A 29 16.37 17.77 -23.25
N CYS A 30 15.26 18.28 -22.71
CA CYS A 30 14.24 17.45 -22.05
C CYS A 30 13.20 16.97 -23.05
N GLU A 31 13.01 15.67 -23.16
CA GLU A 31 11.90 15.08 -23.92
C GLU A 31 10.54 15.39 -23.30
N ALA A 32 10.49 15.47 -21.98
CA ALA A 32 9.37 15.92 -21.18
C ALA A 32 9.90 16.70 -19.97
N ALA A 33 9.30 17.85 -19.67
CA ALA A 33 9.71 18.68 -18.55
C ALA A 33 8.50 19.07 -17.70
N ALA A 34 8.65 19.00 -16.38
CA ALA A 34 7.66 19.50 -15.43
C ALA A 34 8.35 20.30 -14.34
N ARG A 35 7.65 21.33 -13.83
CA ARG A 35 8.07 22.07 -12.66
C ARG A 35 7.42 21.45 -11.43
N THR A 36 8.17 21.25 -10.35
CA THR A 36 7.62 20.94 -9.03
C THR A 36 7.80 22.15 -8.11
N GLU A 37 7.23 22.09 -6.91
CA GLU A 37 7.47 23.11 -5.89
C GLU A 37 8.96 23.24 -5.52
N THR A 38 9.74 22.17 -5.70
CA THR A 38 11.16 22.09 -5.35
C THR A 38 12.11 22.36 -6.51
N GLY A 39 11.65 22.31 -7.76
CA GLY A 39 12.50 22.56 -8.93
C GLY A 39 12.00 21.87 -10.20
N TRP A 40 12.81 21.93 -11.26
CA TRP A 40 12.49 21.33 -12.55
C TRP A 40 12.94 19.87 -12.61
N VAL A 41 12.10 19.02 -13.23
CA VAL A 41 12.40 17.63 -13.54
C VAL A 41 12.33 17.37 -15.03
N CYS A 42 13.29 16.60 -15.54
CA CYS A 42 13.42 16.22 -16.95
C CYS A 42 13.15 14.72 -17.09
N GLY A 43 11.97 14.36 -17.59
CA GLY A 43 11.54 13.00 -17.84
C GLY A 43 11.77 12.54 -19.28
N ALA A 44 11.38 11.29 -19.55
CA ALA A 44 11.42 10.68 -20.87
C ALA A 44 10.03 10.59 -21.48
N ARG A 45 9.94 10.65 -22.83
CA ARG A 45 8.75 10.22 -23.56
C ARG A 45 8.79 8.71 -23.76
N ARG A 46 7.66 8.08 -23.53
CA ARG A 46 7.48 6.63 -23.70
C ARG A 46 6.22 6.36 -24.50
N ARG A 47 6.11 5.15 -25.03
CA ARG A 47 4.94 4.72 -25.79
C ARG A 47 4.26 3.55 -25.10
N ALA A 48 2.97 3.68 -24.87
CA ALA A 48 2.14 2.61 -24.32
C ALA A 48 1.88 1.53 -25.39
N VAL A 49 1.43 0.36 -24.97
CA VAL A 49 1.08 -0.77 -25.85
C VAL A 49 0.02 -0.38 -26.89
N SER A 50 -0.90 0.50 -26.53
CA SER A 50 -1.91 1.07 -27.43
C SER A 50 -1.34 1.98 -28.55
N GLY A 51 -0.05 2.34 -28.48
CA GLY A 51 0.59 3.32 -29.35
C GLY A 51 0.49 4.77 -28.87
N SER A 52 -0.29 5.07 -27.84
CA SER A 52 -0.36 6.42 -27.25
C SER A 52 0.95 6.78 -26.53
N GLU A 53 1.30 8.07 -26.55
CA GLU A 53 2.52 8.55 -25.90
C GLU A 53 2.22 9.07 -24.48
N TYR A 54 3.20 8.90 -23.59
CA TYR A 54 3.16 9.44 -22.24
C TYR A 54 4.52 9.93 -21.78
N ALA A 55 4.53 10.90 -20.87
CA ALA A 55 5.72 11.35 -20.16
C ALA A 55 5.93 10.50 -18.91
N SER A 56 7.17 10.12 -18.65
CA SER A 56 7.55 9.34 -17.45
C SER A 56 8.65 10.11 -16.71
N PHE A 57 8.38 10.43 -15.44
CA PHE A 57 9.32 11.07 -14.52
C PHE A 57 9.61 10.09 -13.40
N LEU A 58 10.82 9.52 -13.41
CA LEU A 58 11.24 8.47 -12.49
C LEU A 58 12.14 9.03 -11.38
N ALA A 59 12.09 8.41 -10.21
CA ALA A 59 12.88 8.76 -9.04
C ALA A 59 12.80 10.24 -8.62
N VAL A 60 11.60 10.84 -8.70
CA VAL A 60 11.36 12.20 -8.22
C VAL A 60 11.26 12.20 -6.70
N PRO A 61 12.15 12.88 -5.95
CA PRO A 61 12.06 12.88 -4.49
C PRO A 61 10.84 13.69 -4.03
N TYR A 62 10.04 13.08 -3.17
CA TYR A 62 8.87 13.74 -2.58
C TYR A 62 9.12 14.22 -1.15
N ALA A 63 10.28 13.86 -0.58
CA ALA A 63 10.74 14.30 0.73
C ALA A 63 12.27 14.25 0.82
N LYS A 64 12.83 14.81 1.90
CA LYS A 64 14.24 14.64 2.27
C LYS A 64 14.50 13.18 2.60
N GLN A 65 15.66 12.65 2.16
CA GLN A 65 16.00 11.26 2.39
C GLN A 65 16.24 10.99 3.88
N PRO A 66 15.68 9.89 4.45
CA PRO A 66 15.74 9.59 5.89
C PRO A 66 17.06 8.94 6.31
N LEU A 67 18.17 9.65 6.15
CA LEU A 67 19.53 9.17 6.44
C LEU A 67 20.02 9.65 7.80
N GLY A 68 20.89 8.88 8.43
CA GLY A 68 21.52 9.21 9.70
C GLY A 68 20.48 9.47 10.80
N GLU A 69 20.51 10.66 11.40
CA GLU A 69 19.60 11.06 12.47
C GLU A 69 18.10 11.02 12.07
N LEU A 70 17.81 11.06 10.76
CA LEU A 70 16.42 10.99 10.27
C LEU A 70 15.90 9.56 10.10
N ARG A 71 16.76 8.55 10.30
CA ARG A 71 16.34 7.13 10.26
C ARG A 71 15.22 6.91 11.28
N PHE A 72 14.13 6.25 10.90
CA PHE A 72 12.90 5.99 11.66
C PHE A 72 12.00 7.19 11.94
N GLN A 73 12.46 8.43 11.73
CA GLN A 73 11.67 9.65 12.00
C GLN A 73 10.67 9.96 10.88
N GLU A 74 9.76 10.89 11.15
CA GLU A 74 8.87 11.46 10.13
C GLU A 74 9.69 12.20 9.06
N LEU A 75 9.27 12.06 7.79
CA LEU A 75 9.99 12.69 6.68
C LEU A 75 9.90 14.22 6.72
N LEU A 76 11.01 14.86 6.49
CA LEU A 76 11.08 16.30 6.28
C LEU A 76 10.77 16.67 4.81
N PRO A 77 10.32 17.90 4.53
CA PRO A 77 10.12 18.37 3.16
C PRO A 77 11.38 18.20 2.30
N ALA A 78 11.19 17.90 1.01
CA ALA A 78 12.30 17.83 0.06
C ALA A 78 12.96 19.21 -0.07
N GLU A 79 14.29 19.23 -0.17
CA GLU A 79 15.06 20.45 -0.38
C GLU A 79 14.90 20.94 -1.83
N PRO A 80 14.73 22.25 -2.05
CA PRO A 80 14.72 22.82 -3.40
C PRO A 80 16.04 22.59 -4.13
N TRP A 81 15.98 22.50 -5.46
CA TRP A 81 17.15 22.42 -6.33
C TRP A 81 17.06 23.45 -7.48
N ASP A 82 18.20 24.03 -7.82
CA ASP A 82 18.29 25.08 -8.86
C ASP A 82 18.48 24.48 -10.26
N ASN A 83 19.20 23.36 -10.36
CA ASN A 83 19.45 22.68 -11.63
C ASN A 83 18.25 21.80 -12.04
N ILE A 84 18.16 21.50 -13.34
CA ILE A 84 17.20 20.53 -13.85
C ILE A 84 17.61 19.14 -13.36
N ARG A 85 16.70 18.46 -12.67
CA ARG A 85 16.93 17.10 -12.19
C ARG A 85 16.54 16.10 -13.27
N GLU A 86 17.49 15.25 -13.65
CA GLU A 86 17.19 14.11 -14.53
C GLU A 86 16.30 13.11 -13.79
N ALA A 87 15.21 12.72 -14.47
CA ALA A 87 14.16 11.85 -13.95
C ALA A 87 13.78 10.76 -14.98
N LYS A 88 14.79 10.10 -15.57
CA LYS A 88 14.62 9.16 -16.69
C LYS A 88 14.87 7.70 -16.30
N VAL A 89 15.47 7.46 -15.13
CA VAL A 89 15.83 6.14 -14.64
C VAL A 89 15.28 5.91 -13.25
N GLU A 90 14.98 4.65 -12.92
CA GLU A 90 14.53 4.24 -11.59
C GLU A 90 15.60 4.54 -10.54
N GLY A 91 15.15 4.89 -9.36
CA GLY A 91 16.02 5.07 -8.20
C GLY A 91 16.24 3.76 -7.43
N PRO A 92 16.98 3.83 -6.31
CA PRO A 92 17.16 2.67 -5.45
C PRO A 92 15.87 2.27 -4.76
N VAL A 93 15.69 0.96 -4.54
CA VAL A 93 14.62 0.45 -3.69
C VAL A 93 14.99 0.60 -2.21
N CYS A 94 13.99 0.66 -1.32
CA CYS A 94 14.23 0.68 0.11
C CYS A 94 14.84 -0.64 0.61
N PRO A 95 15.58 -0.64 1.73
CA PRO A 95 16.17 -1.86 2.29
C PRO A 95 15.12 -2.94 2.50
N GLN A 96 15.31 -4.11 1.88
CA GLN A 96 14.31 -5.17 1.81
C GLN A 96 14.91 -6.56 1.55
N THR A 97 14.11 -7.59 1.84
CA THR A 97 14.42 -8.98 1.49
C THR A 97 13.10 -9.63 1.03
N ASP A 98 13.07 -10.10 -0.22
CA ASP A 98 11.93 -10.88 -0.71
C ASP A 98 11.95 -12.29 -0.12
N VAL A 99 11.11 -12.50 0.87
CA VAL A 99 10.99 -13.79 1.57
C VAL A 99 9.87 -14.67 1.03
N PHE A 100 9.01 -14.12 0.16
CA PHE A 100 7.84 -14.85 -0.36
C PHE A 100 8.11 -15.50 -1.71
N TYR A 101 8.71 -14.75 -2.63
CA TYR A 101 8.84 -15.21 -4.01
C TYR A 101 10.28 -15.53 -4.40
N GLY A 102 11.27 -14.82 -3.85
CA GLY A 102 12.70 -15.03 -4.10
C GLY A 102 13.12 -14.86 -5.57
N ARG A 103 12.23 -14.41 -6.44
CA ARG A 103 12.41 -14.32 -7.89
C ARG A 103 12.10 -12.94 -8.47
N ILE A 104 11.55 -12.03 -7.67
CA ILE A 104 11.29 -10.66 -8.10
C ILE A 104 12.63 -9.93 -8.19
N LYS A 105 12.96 -9.43 -9.38
CA LYS A 105 14.16 -8.63 -9.57
C LYS A 105 14.01 -7.32 -8.80
N THR A 106 15.00 -7.01 -7.99
CA THR A 106 15.18 -5.65 -7.49
C THR A 106 15.59 -4.74 -8.64
N ALA A 107 15.11 -3.49 -8.62
CA ALA A 107 15.38 -2.51 -9.65
C ALA A 107 16.87 -2.31 -9.95
N SER A 108 17.15 -1.82 -11.14
CA SER A 108 18.49 -1.46 -11.62
C SER A 108 19.19 -0.41 -10.76
N GLY A 109 18.48 0.36 -9.95
CA GLY A 109 19.00 1.38 -9.04
C GLY A 109 19.67 0.86 -7.76
N GLY A 110 19.65 -0.47 -7.52
CA GLY A 110 20.15 -1.07 -6.30
C GLY A 110 19.25 -0.84 -5.08
N MET A 111 19.81 -0.96 -3.85
CA MET A 111 19.09 -0.84 -2.58
C MET A 111 19.77 0.20 -1.69
N SER A 112 18.99 1.11 -1.10
CA SER A 112 19.50 2.20 -0.25
C SER A 112 18.42 2.73 0.68
N GLU A 113 18.78 3.29 1.82
CA GLU A 113 17.85 4.12 2.63
C GLU A 113 17.48 5.43 1.93
N ALA A 114 18.29 5.90 0.95
CA ALA A 114 17.95 7.04 0.10
C ALA A 114 16.93 6.65 -1.00
N CYS A 115 15.84 6.01 -0.61
CA CYS A 115 14.85 5.39 -1.49
C CYS A 115 13.53 6.17 -1.62
N ILE A 116 13.40 7.30 -0.97
CA ILE A 116 12.16 8.06 -0.87
C ILE A 116 11.93 8.90 -2.13
N HIS A 117 11.31 8.27 -3.13
CA HIS A 117 10.97 8.90 -4.40
C HIS A 117 9.69 8.33 -5.00
N ALA A 118 9.12 9.07 -5.94
CA ALA A 118 7.93 8.69 -6.70
C ALA A 118 8.25 8.65 -8.20
N ASN A 119 7.48 7.81 -8.91
CA ASN A 119 7.44 7.73 -10.37
C ASN A 119 6.10 8.30 -10.83
N ILE A 120 6.13 9.26 -11.74
CA ILE A 120 4.93 9.96 -12.23
C ILE A 120 4.80 9.74 -13.74
N HIS A 121 3.65 9.20 -14.16
CA HIS A 121 3.37 8.88 -15.56
C HIS A 121 2.13 9.65 -16.03
N VAL A 122 2.29 10.41 -17.10
CA VAL A 122 1.30 11.41 -17.55
C VAL A 122 1.05 11.24 -19.04
N PRO A 123 -0.21 11.14 -19.52
CA PRO A 123 -0.52 11.26 -20.95
C PRO A 123 0.12 12.53 -21.51
N ILE A 124 0.85 12.42 -22.63
CA ILE A 124 1.70 13.53 -23.12
C ILE A 124 0.89 14.81 -23.40
N GLU A 125 -0.34 14.65 -23.86
CA GLU A 125 -1.27 15.75 -24.17
C GLU A 125 -1.77 16.50 -22.92
N ALA A 126 -1.65 15.89 -21.74
CA ALA A 126 -2.06 16.51 -20.48
C ALA A 126 -0.92 17.28 -19.79
N LEU A 127 0.33 17.05 -20.22
CA LEU A 127 1.48 17.70 -19.61
C LEU A 127 1.46 19.20 -19.93
N PRO A 128 1.48 20.09 -18.92
CA PRO A 128 1.49 21.54 -19.14
C PRO A 128 2.69 22.01 -19.98
N ASP A 129 2.49 23.06 -20.77
CA ASP A 129 3.59 23.72 -21.49
C ASP A 129 4.64 24.24 -20.48
N PRO A 130 5.88 23.75 -20.55
CA PRO A 130 6.93 24.18 -19.61
C PRO A 130 7.27 25.68 -19.73
N LYS A 131 6.92 26.34 -20.86
CA LYS A 131 7.06 27.79 -21.02
C LYS A 131 6.00 28.59 -20.26
N LYS A 132 4.87 27.92 -19.91
CA LYS A 132 3.74 28.52 -19.19
C LYS A 132 3.28 27.59 -18.05
N PRO A 133 4.14 27.29 -17.07
CA PRO A 133 3.77 26.37 -16.00
C PRO A 133 2.59 26.96 -15.21
N PRO A 134 1.69 26.09 -14.69
CA PRO A 134 0.59 26.52 -13.86
C PRO A 134 1.07 27.33 -12.66
N SER A 135 0.33 28.38 -12.26
CA SER A 135 0.58 29.10 -11.02
C SER A 135 0.21 28.26 -9.81
N LEU A 136 0.96 28.40 -8.71
CA LEU A 136 0.61 27.78 -7.42
C LEU A 136 -0.75 28.27 -6.89
N ASP A 137 -1.10 29.53 -7.18
CA ASP A 137 -2.31 30.20 -6.69
C ASP A 137 -3.50 30.09 -7.65
N ALA A 138 -3.31 29.53 -8.84
CA ALA A 138 -4.41 29.40 -9.79
C ALA A 138 -5.48 28.45 -9.26
N LYS A 139 -6.75 28.87 -9.23
CA LYS A 139 -7.88 27.97 -9.05
C LYS A 139 -7.72 26.82 -10.04
N ALA A 140 -7.72 25.59 -9.52
CA ALA A 140 -7.38 24.40 -10.29
C ALA A 140 -8.24 24.32 -11.56
N ALA A 141 -7.62 24.45 -12.73
CA ALA A 141 -8.22 24.02 -13.98
C ALA A 141 -8.57 22.51 -13.86
N PRO A 142 -9.62 22.04 -14.53
CA PRO A 142 -9.96 20.61 -14.54
C PRO A 142 -8.74 19.84 -15.09
N GLY A 143 -8.09 19.08 -14.21
CA GLY A 143 -6.96 18.20 -14.55
C GLY A 143 -7.40 16.75 -14.61
N LEU A 144 -6.50 15.87 -15.06
CA LEU A 144 -6.75 14.44 -15.12
C LEU A 144 -6.87 13.81 -13.73
N PRO A 145 -7.68 12.75 -13.57
CA PRO A 145 -7.69 11.92 -12.37
C PRO A 145 -6.32 11.29 -12.13
N ILE A 146 -5.95 11.16 -10.85
CA ILE A 146 -4.67 10.64 -10.41
C ILE A 146 -4.88 9.34 -9.64
N LEU A 147 -4.17 8.30 -10.02
CA LEU A 147 -3.99 7.09 -9.22
C LEU A 147 -2.69 7.24 -8.42
N VAL A 148 -2.77 7.17 -7.09
CA VAL A 148 -1.61 6.96 -6.22
C VAL A 148 -1.65 5.52 -5.77
N PHE A 149 -0.65 4.73 -6.16
CA PHE A 149 -0.62 3.30 -5.94
C PHE A 149 0.43 2.91 -4.89
N ILE A 150 -0.01 2.25 -3.82
CA ILE A 150 0.83 1.70 -2.75
C ILE A 150 1.12 0.24 -3.08
N HIS A 151 2.38 -0.10 -3.32
CA HIS A 151 2.78 -1.48 -3.61
C HIS A 151 2.60 -2.40 -2.40
N GLY A 152 2.43 -3.69 -2.66
CA GLY A 152 2.37 -4.75 -1.66
C GLY A 152 3.76 -5.24 -1.23
N GLY A 153 3.79 -6.48 -0.71
CA GLY A 153 5.02 -7.15 -0.27
C GLY A 153 5.09 -7.34 1.24
N GLY A 154 3.94 -7.47 1.91
CA GLY A 154 3.87 -7.81 3.34
C GLY A 154 4.55 -6.78 4.26
N PHE A 155 4.62 -5.51 3.88
CA PHE A 155 5.36 -4.43 4.56
C PHE A 155 6.89 -4.64 4.59
N ALA A 156 7.43 -5.70 3.98
CA ALA A 156 8.83 -6.11 4.09
C ALA A 156 9.64 -5.94 2.81
N PHE A 157 8.99 -5.92 1.64
CA PHE A 157 9.63 -5.75 0.33
C PHE A 157 8.66 -5.12 -0.67
N GLY A 158 9.16 -4.86 -1.89
CA GLY A 158 8.42 -4.23 -2.97
C GLY A 158 8.95 -2.83 -3.29
N SER A 159 8.48 -2.27 -4.39
CA SER A 159 8.83 -0.92 -4.84
C SER A 159 7.76 -0.33 -5.75
N GLY A 160 7.87 0.97 -6.02
CA GLY A 160 7.07 1.66 -7.02
C GLY A 160 7.59 1.54 -8.45
N ASP A 161 8.53 0.63 -8.71
CA ASP A 161 9.20 0.54 -10.01
C ASP A 161 8.28 0.07 -11.13
N THR A 162 8.56 0.55 -12.33
CA THR A 162 7.78 0.25 -13.54
C THR A 162 7.93 -1.19 -14.02
N ASP A 163 8.94 -1.91 -13.53
CA ASP A 163 9.12 -3.33 -13.84
C ASP A 163 7.95 -4.19 -13.35
N LEU A 164 7.38 -3.87 -12.19
CA LEU A 164 6.19 -4.55 -11.65
C LEU A 164 4.91 -3.73 -11.86
N HIS A 165 5.03 -2.41 -11.89
CA HIS A 165 3.90 -1.48 -11.93
C HIS A 165 3.95 -0.58 -13.17
N GLY A 166 4.20 -1.15 -14.35
CA GLY A 166 4.18 -0.43 -15.62
C GLY A 166 2.83 0.23 -15.88
N PRO A 167 2.78 1.55 -16.17
CA PRO A 167 1.55 2.34 -16.21
C PRO A 167 0.75 2.21 -17.49
N GLU A 168 1.25 1.49 -18.49
CA GLU A 168 0.85 1.58 -19.90
C GLU A 168 -0.64 1.33 -20.14
N TYR A 169 -1.25 0.39 -19.39
CA TYR A 169 -2.69 0.07 -19.54
C TYR A 169 -3.60 1.16 -18.98
N LEU A 170 -3.13 1.90 -17.97
CA LEU A 170 -3.89 2.93 -17.29
C LEU A 170 -3.68 4.31 -17.91
N VAL A 171 -2.41 4.69 -18.15
CA VAL A 171 -2.07 6.01 -18.70
C VAL A 171 -2.69 6.22 -20.07
N SER A 172 -2.78 5.17 -20.89
CA SER A 172 -3.44 5.20 -22.21
C SER A 172 -4.95 5.50 -22.15
N LYS A 173 -5.56 5.46 -20.95
CA LYS A 173 -6.99 5.74 -20.73
C LYS A 173 -7.24 7.15 -20.16
N GLY A 174 -6.23 8.02 -20.21
CA GLY A 174 -6.36 9.43 -19.81
C GLY A 174 -6.42 9.61 -18.29
N VAL A 175 -5.54 8.94 -17.55
CA VAL A 175 -5.30 9.13 -16.13
C VAL A 175 -3.81 9.27 -15.85
N ILE A 176 -3.46 9.94 -14.77
CA ILE A 176 -2.10 10.00 -14.26
C ILE A 176 -1.89 8.84 -13.29
N VAL A 177 -0.73 8.19 -13.39
CA VAL A 177 -0.35 7.10 -12.50
C VAL A 177 0.88 7.52 -11.71
N ILE A 178 0.80 7.45 -10.38
CA ILE A 178 1.91 7.72 -9.47
C ILE A 178 2.15 6.45 -8.65
N THR A 179 3.34 5.88 -8.79
CA THR A 179 3.88 4.83 -7.94
C THR A 179 5.03 5.40 -7.11
N PHE A 180 5.37 4.79 -6.00
CA PHE A 180 6.39 5.35 -5.12
C PHE A 180 6.95 4.30 -4.17
N ASN A 181 8.10 4.62 -3.58
CA ASN A 181 8.68 3.84 -2.50
C ASN A 181 8.32 4.47 -1.15
N TYR A 182 8.07 3.62 -0.18
CA TYR A 182 7.94 3.95 1.25
C TYR A 182 8.84 3.02 2.06
N ARG A 183 9.23 3.42 3.27
CA ARG A 183 10.08 2.60 4.13
C ARG A 183 9.39 1.30 4.54
N LEU A 184 10.16 0.24 4.56
CA LEU A 184 9.71 -1.14 4.73
C LEU A 184 10.27 -1.75 6.01
N ASN A 185 9.73 -2.89 6.42
CA ASN A 185 10.19 -3.72 7.53
C ASN A 185 10.53 -2.91 8.78
N VAL A 186 11.64 -3.18 9.44
CA VAL A 186 12.09 -2.45 10.64
C VAL A 186 12.24 -0.95 10.40
N PHE A 187 12.72 -0.51 9.20
CA PHE A 187 12.89 0.92 8.89
C PHE A 187 11.56 1.67 8.76
N GLY A 188 10.50 0.96 8.35
CA GLY A 188 9.17 1.53 8.14
C GLY A 188 8.20 1.33 9.30
N PHE A 189 8.41 0.32 10.16
CA PHE A 189 7.37 -0.09 11.11
C PHE A 189 7.89 -0.43 12.51
N LEU A 190 9.17 -0.23 12.81
CA LEU A 190 9.67 -0.27 14.19
C LEU A 190 9.00 0.83 15.01
N SER A 191 8.63 0.51 16.24
CA SER A 191 8.19 1.49 17.23
C SER A 191 8.90 1.29 18.56
N LEU A 192 9.42 2.38 19.11
CA LEU A 192 9.92 2.46 20.49
C LEU A 192 8.92 3.19 21.39
N ASN A 193 7.76 3.55 20.84
CA ASN A 193 6.76 4.36 21.54
C ASN A 193 7.35 5.68 22.07
N SER A 194 8.19 6.34 21.26
CA SER A 194 8.87 7.60 21.56
C SER A 194 8.65 8.62 20.43
N THR A 195 8.95 9.88 20.69
CA THR A 195 8.86 10.94 19.68
C THR A 195 9.81 10.74 18.51
N GLN A 196 10.97 10.11 18.73
CA GLN A 196 11.96 9.82 17.68
C GLN A 196 11.55 8.60 16.85
N VAL A 197 10.91 7.60 17.46
CA VAL A 197 10.50 6.36 16.80
C VAL A 197 9.05 6.02 17.20
N PRO A 198 8.09 6.84 16.72
CA PRO A 198 6.67 6.69 17.10
C PRO A 198 6.02 5.44 16.50
N GLY A 199 6.61 4.88 15.44
CA GLY A 199 6.06 3.81 14.63
C GLY A 199 5.41 4.31 13.33
N ASN A 200 5.00 3.36 12.49
CA ASN A 200 4.27 3.64 11.26
C ASN A 200 4.99 4.58 10.28
N ALA A 201 6.33 4.61 10.28
CA ALA A 201 7.08 5.50 9.37
C ALA A 201 6.69 5.28 7.90
N GLY A 202 6.47 4.02 7.45
CA GLY A 202 6.00 3.73 6.10
C GLY A 202 4.60 4.28 5.78
N LEU A 203 3.68 4.29 6.75
CA LEU A 203 2.38 4.98 6.60
C LEU A 203 2.56 6.50 6.53
N ARG A 204 3.44 7.08 7.35
CA ARG A 204 3.77 8.51 7.35
C ARG A 204 4.39 8.93 6.03
N ASP A 205 5.24 8.11 5.45
CA ASP A 205 5.81 8.32 4.11
C ASP A 205 4.71 8.44 3.05
N THR A 206 3.70 7.57 3.11
CA THR A 206 2.54 7.62 2.22
C THR A 206 1.72 8.91 2.40
N VAL A 207 1.50 9.36 3.63
CA VAL A 207 0.81 10.63 3.92
C VAL A 207 1.63 11.81 3.38
N THR A 208 2.95 11.77 3.53
CA THR A 208 3.86 12.80 3.01
C THR A 208 3.81 12.86 1.49
N LEU A 209 3.81 11.70 0.80
CA LEU A 209 3.59 11.67 -0.65
C LEU A 209 2.22 12.23 -1.03
N LEU A 210 1.14 11.85 -0.37
CA LEU A 210 -0.19 12.37 -0.68
C LEU A 210 -0.25 13.89 -0.53
N ARG A 211 0.36 14.47 0.51
CA ARG A 211 0.51 15.91 0.69
C ARG A 211 1.33 16.53 -0.44
N TRP A 212 2.42 15.88 -0.86
CA TRP A 212 3.21 16.31 -2.00
C TRP A 212 2.37 16.29 -3.29
N VAL A 213 1.58 15.26 -3.53
CA VAL A 213 0.66 15.16 -4.69
C VAL A 213 -0.35 16.31 -4.66
N GLN A 214 -0.95 16.63 -3.52
CA GLN A 214 -1.88 17.76 -3.40
C GLN A 214 -1.24 19.11 -3.84
N ARG A 215 0.04 19.31 -3.58
CA ARG A 215 0.76 20.54 -3.96
C ARG A 215 1.24 20.52 -5.42
N ASN A 216 1.65 19.34 -5.93
CA ASN A 216 2.37 19.22 -7.20
C ASN A 216 1.53 18.70 -8.37
N ALA A 217 0.36 18.09 -8.15
CA ALA A 217 -0.46 17.45 -9.18
C ALA A 217 -0.68 18.31 -10.44
N ARG A 218 -0.95 19.60 -10.26
CA ARG A 218 -1.24 20.54 -11.35
C ARG A 218 -0.06 20.73 -12.32
N PHE A 219 1.16 20.60 -11.84
CA PHE A 219 2.36 20.71 -12.65
C PHE A 219 2.55 19.54 -13.61
N PHE A 220 1.82 18.47 -13.36
CA PHE A 220 1.74 17.28 -14.19
C PHE A 220 0.40 17.16 -14.93
N GLY A 221 -0.42 18.23 -14.94
CA GLY A 221 -1.74 18.21 -15.58
C GLY A 221 -2.82 17.44 -14.82
N GLY A 222 -2.57 17.10 -13.56
CA GLY A 222 -3.48 16.38 -12.69
C GLY A 222 -4.36 17.27 -11.82
N SER A 223 -5.49 16.72 -11.39
CA SER A 223 -6.41 17.36 -10.44
C SER A 223 -6.16 16.88 -9.01
N PRO A 224 -5.70 17.74 -8.08
CA PRO A 224 -5.56 17.37 -6.67
C PRO A 224 -6.89 16.95 -6.04
N GLY A 225 -8.03 17.46 -6.53
CA GLY A 225 -9.37 17.05 -6.08
C GLY A 225 -9.86 15.71 -6.63
N ALA A 226 -9.10 15.04 -7.51
CA ALA A 226 -9.46 13.78 -8.16
C ALA A 226 -8.44 12.65 -7.91
N VAL A 227 -7.82 12.65 -6.73
CA VAL A 227 -6.89 11.59 -6.29
C VAL A 227 -7.66 10.36 -5.87
N THR A 228 -7.28 9.21 -6.40
CA THR A 228 -7.70 7.87 -5.97
C THR A 228 -6.51 7.18 -5.34
N LEU A 229 -6.64 6.78 -4.08
CA LEU A 229 -5.65 5.98 -3.39
C LEU A 229 -5.90 4.50 -3.70
N ALA A 230 -4.92 3.81 -4.21
CA ALA A 230 -5.01 2.38 -4.48
C ALA A 230 -3.86 1.64 -3.82
N GLY A 231 -4.09 0.39 -3.46
CA GLY A 231 -3.03 -0.47 -2.97
C GLY A 231 -3.35 -1.93 -3.20
N GLN A 232 -2.31 -2.76 -3.17
CA GLN A 232 -2.42 -4.20 -3.30
C GLN A 232 -1.80 -4.87 -2.07
N SER A 233 -2.44 -5.94 -1.53
CA SER A 233 -1.90 -6.69 -0.38
C SER A 233 -1.64 -5.76 0.83
N ALA A 234 -0.43 -5.77 1.39
CA ALA A 234 -0.01 -4.83 2.44
C ALA A 234 -0.29 -3.36 2.07
N GLY A 235 -0.09 -2.97 0.79
CA GLY A 235 -0.45 -1.64 0.30
C GLY A 235 -1.96 -1.36 0.35
N ALA A 236 -2.80 -2.38 0.14
CA ALA A 236 -4.25 -2.25 0.34
C ALA A 236 -4.62 -2.09 1.81
N SER A 237 -3.91 -2.78 2.71
CA SER A 237 -4.06 -2.60 4.16
C SER A 237 -3.66 -1.19 4.60
N MET A 238 -2.55 -0.64 4.05
CA MET A 238 -2.16 0.75 4.28
C MET A 238 -3.23 1.72 3.75
N ALA A 239 -3.74 1.51 2.53
CA ALA A 239 -4.80 2.35 1.97
C ALA A 239 -6.06 2.31 2.83
N GLN A 240 -6.45 1.14 3.35
CA GLN A 240 -7.58 0.98 4.26
C GLN A 240 -7.37 1.76 5.57
N ILE A 241 -6.21 1.63 6.21
CA ILE A 241 -5.85 2.40 7.42
C ILE A 241 -5.97 3.91 7.14
N LEU A 242 -5.48 4.38 5.99
CA LEU A 242 -5.53 5.80 5.63
C LEU A 242 -6.96 6.30 5.38
N THR A 243 -7.92 5.42 5.02
CA THR A 243 -9.35 5.81 4.98
C THR A 243 -9.92 6.09 6.36
N LEU A 244 -9.33 5.52 7.41
CA LEU A 244 -9.74 5.71 8.80
C LEU A 244 -9.00 6.87 9.49
N SER A 245 -7.83 7.25 8.98
CA SER A 245 -6.96 8.27 9.57
C SER A 245 -7.53 9.68 9.41
N THR A 246 -7.68 10.42 10.51
CA THR A 246 -8.15 11.82 10.48
C THR A 246 -7.16 12.73 9.75
N GLY A 247 -5.87 12.43 9.79
CA GLY A 247 -4.79 13.20 9.15
C GLY A 247 -4.59 12.94 7.66
N ALA A 248 -5.21 11.88 7.11
CA ALA A 248 -4.95 11.43 5.74
C ALA A 248 -6.19 11.41 4.83
N ARG A 249 -7.38 11.10 5.36
CA ARG A 249 -8.60 10.85 4.57
C ARG A 249 -9.05 12.02 3.68
N SER A 250 -8.66 13.24 3.97
CA SER A 250 -8.95 14.42 3.15
C SER A 250 -8.04 14.56 1.92
N LEU A 251 -6.96 13.78 1.83
CA LEU A 251 -5.94 13.87 0.78
C LEU A 251 -6.32 13.08 -0.49
N PHE A 252 -7.39 12.30 -0.46
CA PHE A 252 -7.92 11.55 -1.60
C PHE A 252 -9.44 11.46 -1.55
N ARG A 253 -10.05 11.11 -2.68
CA ARG A 253 -11.53 11.12 -2.85
C ARG A 253 -12.16 9.74 -2.83
N ARG A 254 -11.39 8.68 -3.10
CA ARG A 254 -11.84 7.28 -3.17
C ARG A 254 -10.68 6.34 -2.96
N ALA A 255 -10.96 5.09 -2.62
CA ALA A 255 -9.91 4.09 -2.47
C ALA A 255 -10.22 2.79 -3.25
N ILE A 256 -9.14 2.12 -3.71
CA ILE A 256 -9.16 0.83 -4.38
C ILE A 256 -8.27 -0.12 -3.58
N LEU A 257 -8.84 -1.21 -3.10
CA LEU A 257 -8.18 -2.17 -2.23
C LEU A 257 -8.12 -3.53 -2.95
N LEU A 258 -6.94 -3.91 -3.42
CA LEU A 258 -6.71 -5.14 -4.17
C LEU A 258 -6.08 -6.18 -3.24
N SER A 259 -6.73 -7.32 -3.06
CA SER A 259 -6.31 -8.38 -2.15
C SER A 259 -6.00 -7.83 -0.75
N PHE A 260 -6.95 -7.03 -0.22
CA PHE A 260 -6.84 -6.46 1.13
C PHE A 260 -6.73 -7.55 2.18
N SER A 261 -5.80 -7.39 3.10
CA SER A 261 -5.55 -8.33 4.19
C SER A 261 -5.51 -7.60 5.54
N ASP A 262 -6.12 -8.19 6.57
CA ASP A 262 -6.00 -7.77 7.97
C ASP A 262 -4.98 -8.61 8.75
N TYR A 263 -3.99 -9.16 8.05
CA TYR A 263 -2.97 -10.06 8.62
C TYR A 263 -2.11 -9.44 9.73
N PHE A 264 -2.11 -8.15 9.92
CA PHE A 264 -1.29 -7.49 10.93
C PHE A 264 -1.98 -7.44 12.30
N SER A 265 -1.19 -7.51 13.38
CA SER A 265 -1.66 -7.33 14.76
C SER A 265 -1.19 -5.98 15.29
N PRO A 266 -2.08 -4.98 15.41
CA PRO A 266 -1.68 -3.63 15.82
C PRO A 266 -1.45 -3.48 17.33
N SER A 267 -1.38 -4.58 18.10
CA SER A 267 -1.32 -4.53 19.56
C SER A 267 0.05 -4.11 20.10
N ALA A 268 0.03 -3.30 21.15
CA ALA A 268 1.25 -2.90 21.85
C ALA A 268 2.02 -4.09 22.45
N GLN A 269 1.33 -5.17 22.83
CA GLN A 269 1.97 -6.38 23.34
C GLN A 269 2.76 -7.10 22.25
N PHE A 270 2.23 -7.18 21.03
CA PHE A 270 2.94 -7.75 19.89
C PHE A 270 4.23 -6.97 19.60
N VAL A 271 4.16 -5.62 19.58
CA VAL A 271 5.33 -4.75 19.42
C VAL A 271 6.41 -5.03 20.46
N LYS A 272 6.04 -5.12 21.73
CA LYS A 272 6.99 -5.44 22.81
C LYS A 272 7.65 -6.81 22.59
N THR A 273 6.88 -7.82 22.19
CA THR A 273 7.40 -9.16 21.92
C THR A 273 8.41 -9.13 20.77
N ILE A 274 8.07 -8.50 19.64
CA ILE A 274 8.98 -8.39 18.49
C ILE A 274 10.26 -7.65 18.87
N ASN A 275 10.14 -6.51 19.56
CA ASN A 275 11.31 -5.72 19.99
C ASN A 275 12.22 -6.52 20.94
N SER A 276 11.64 -7.29 21.88
CA SER A 276 12.41 -8.12 22.81
C SER A 276 13.21 -9.25 22.13
N LEU A 277 12.79 -9.68 20.95
CA LEU A 277 13.48 -10.67 20.13
C LEU A 277 14.46 -10.02 19.15
N PHE A 278 14.14 -8.83 18.65
CA PHE A 278 14.91 -8.14 17.62
C PHE A 278 16.21 -7.53 18.16
N PHE A 279 16.12 -6.75 19.25
CA PHE A 279 17.29 -6.01 19.74
C PHE A 279 18.45 -6.90 20.19
N PRO A 280 18.24 -8.06 20.85
CA PRO A 280 19.33 -8.98 21.15
C PRO A 280 20.08 -9.51 19.93
N LEU A 281 19.42 -9.63 18.77
CA LEU A 281 20.06 -10.03 17.51
C LEU A 281 21.07 -8.99 17.00
N LEU A 282 20.94 -7.74 17.47
CA LEU A 282 21.86 -6.62 17.21
C LEU A 282 22.81 -6.35 18.38
N GLY A 283 22.83 -7.20 19.42
CA GLY A 283 23.60 -6.95 20.64
C GLY A 283 23.09 -5.77 21.46
N ILE A 284 21.86 -5.32 21.24
CA ILE A 284 21.22 -4.20 21.95
C ILE A 284 20.38 -4.77 23.09
N ASN A 285 20.59 -4.26 24.31
CA ASN A 285 19.73 -4.62 25.45
C ASN A 285 18.34 -3.99 25.28
N ALA A 286 17.30 -4.82 25.16
CA ALA A 286 15.91 -4.39 24.94
C ALA A 286 15.29 -3.61 26.13
N THR A 287 15.96 -3.56 27.27
CA THR A 287 15.49 -2.84 28.48
C THR A 287 16.05 -1.42 28.62
N LEU A 288 16.91 -1.00 27.68
CA LEU A 288 17.45 0.37 27.65
C LEU A 288 16.34 1.38 27.37
N PRO A 289 16.51 2.65 27.78
CA PRO A 289 15.64 3.76 27.36
C PRO A 289 15.53 3.86 25.82
N ALA A 290 14.38 4.34 25.35
CA ALA A 290 14.09 4.41 23.91
C ALA A 290 15.08 5.28 23.12
N ASP A 291 15.57 6.36 23.71
CA ASP A 291 16.58 7.25 23.12
C ASP A 291 17.95 6.56 22.98
N GLU A 292 18.36 5.77 23.96
CA GLU A 292 19.60 4.99 23.89
C GLU A 292 19.49 3.88 22.83
N ILE A 293 18.35 3.19 22.75
CA ILE A 293 18.11 2.20 21.69
C ILE A 293 18.14 2.87 20.32
N HIS A 294 17.48 4.02 20.18
CA HIS A 294 17.45 4.78 18.92
C HIS A 294 18.87 5.18 18.48
N GLN A 295 19.68 5.72 19.40
CA GLN A 295 21.06 6.08 19.09
C GLN A 295 21.87 4.90 18.58
N LYS A 296 21.78 3.73 19.24
CA LYS A 296 22.42 2.49 18.78
C LYS A 296 21.94 2.05 17.39
N LEU A 297 20.63 2.17 17.12
CA LEU A 297 20.08 1.81 15.83
C LEU A 297 20.52 2.75 14.70
N ILE A 298 20.76 4.04 14.98
CA ILE A 298 21.33 5.00 14.01
C ILE A 298 22.74 4.58 13.63
N GLU A 299 23.53 4.14 14.59
CA GLU A 299 24.93 3.73 14.40
C GLU A 299 25.06 2.33 13.75
N THR A 300 24.00 1.50 13.84
CA THR A 300 24.02 0.13 13.31
C THR A 300 24.00 0.12 11.78
N PRO A 301 24.90 -0.59 11.11
CA PRO A 301 24.89 -0.75 9.66
C PRO A 301 23.61 -1.38 9.11
N ILE A 302 23.18 -0.95 7.92
CA ILE A 302 21.94 -1.42 7.27
C ILE A 302 21.91 -2.94 7.15
N ASN A 303 23.02 -3.56 6.71
CA ASN A 303 23.12 -5.01 6.52
C ASN A 303 22.90 -5.77 7.83
N GLU A 304 23.42 -5.30 8.96
CA GLU A 304 23.20 -5.93 10.27
C GLU A 304 21.73 -5.86 10.69
N ILE A 305 21.09 -4.70 10.51
CA ILE A 305 19.65 -4.53 10.75
C ILE A 305 18.84 -5.49 9.87
N MET A 306 19.19 -5.60 8.58
CA MET A 306 18.49 -6.46 7.63
C MET A 306 18.68 -7.94 7.95
N ASP A 307 19.88 -8.35 8.37
CA ASP A 307 20.16 -9.73 8.78
C ASP A 307 19.39 -10.13 10.05
N ALA A 308 19.32 -9.23 11.02
CA ALA A 308 18.49 -9.43 12.22
C ALA A 308 17.00 -9.53 11.88
N ASN A 309 16.51 -8.65 11.00
CA ASN A 309 15.13 -8.70 10.52
C ASN A 309 14.82 -10.01 9.78
N LYS A 310 15.75 -10.48 8.92
CA LYS A 310 15.60 -11.74 8.20
C LYS A 310 15.49 -12.93 9.16
N LYS A 311 16.32 -12.99 10.21
CA LYS A 311 16.24 -14.03 11.24
C LYS A 311 14.88 -14.08 11.92
N LEU A 312 14.26 -12.91 12.20
CA LEU A 312 12.91 -12.87 12.75
C LEU A 312 11.86 -13.36 11.74
N ILE A 313 11.95 -12.94 10.48
CA ILE A 313 11.02 -13.40 9.44
C ILE A 313 11.15 -14.93 9.25
N ASP A 314 12.35 -15.49 9.30
CA ASP A 314 12.57 -16.93 9.20
C ASP A 314 11.99 -17.67 10.42
N LEU A 315 12.04 -17.07 11.62
CA LEU A 315 11.46 -17.63 12.83
C LEU A 315 9.91 -17.64 12.80
N PHE A 316 9.29 -16.54 12.35
CA PHE A 316 7.84 -16.39 12.33
C PHE A 316 7.19 -16.85 11.02
N GLY A 317 7.98 -17.12 10.00
CA GLY A 317 7.51 -17.51 8.66
C GLY A 317 6.94 -16.38 7.81
N VAL A 318 6.65 -15.24 8.43
CA VAL A 318 5.98 -14.07 7.85
C VAL A 318 6.61 -12.78 8.38
N THR A 319 6.14 -11.64 7.87
CA THR A 319 6.63 -10.32 8.30
C THR A 319 6.30 -10.03 9.76
N THR A 320 7.21 -9.35 10.45
CA THR A 320 7.14 -9.05 11.88
C THR A 320 6.90 -7.57 12.19
N PHE A 321 7.44 -6.67 11.36
CA PHE A 321 7.22 -5.24 11.49
C PHE A 321 6.08 -4.78 10.58
N THR A 322 4.97 -4.39 11.19
CA THR A 322 3.69 -4.07 10.52
C THR A 322 3.08 -2.81 11.15
N PRO A 323 2.03 -2.23 10.54
CA PRO A 323 1.31 -1.11 11.15
C PRO A 323 0.83 -1.41 12.56
N ILE A 324 0.87 -0.39 13.42
CA ILE A 324 0.49 -0.47 14.84
C ILE A 324 -0.50 0.63 15.21
N VAL A 325 -1.27 0.41 16.26
CA VAL A 325 -1.99 1.51 16.94
C VAL A 325 -0.97 2.37 17.67
N GLU A 326 -0.99 3.67 17.39
CA GLU A 326 -0.01 4.61 17.93
C GLU A 326 -0.48 5.15 19.28
N SER A 327 0.41 5.13 20.28
CA SER A 327 0.20 5.87 21.52
C SER A 327 0.42 7.37 21.28
N TYR A 328 -0.29 8.19 22.04
CA TYR A 328 -0.08 9.64 21.98
C TYR A 328 1.37 10.01 22.29
N GLN A 329 1.96 10.83 21.43
CA GLN A 329 3.28 11.43 21.60
C GLN A 329 3.18 12.94 21.38
N PRO A 330 3.76 13.78 22.25
CA PRO A 330 3.73 15.24 22.08
C PRO A 330 4.29 15.66 20.71
N GLY A 331 3.50 16.45 19.96
CA GLY A 331 3.91 16.95 18.64
C GLY A 331 3.79 15.96 17.49
N ILE A 332 3.41 14.71 17.75
CA ILE A 332 3.20 13.68 16.72
C ILE A 332 1.70 13.43 16.55
N THR A 333 1.20 13.64 15.33
CA THR A 333 -0.18 13.27 14.99
C THR A 333 -0.25 11.78 14.67
N PRO A 334 -1.04 10.97 15.40
CA PRO A 334 -1.19 9.55 15.08
C PRO A 334 -1.81 9.35 13.69
N ILE A 335 -1.33 8.35 12.94
CA ILE A 335 -1.95 7.91 11.69
C ILE A 335 -3.02 6.87 11.97
N LEU A 336 -2.76 5.93 12.88
CA LEU A 336 -3.70 4.94 13.35
C LEU A 336 -3.95 5.15 14.85
N GLU A 337 -5.05 5.81 15.16
CA GLU A 337 -5.39 6.31 16.51
C GLU A 337 -5.97 5.22 17.42
N ASP A 338 -6.58 4.19 16.84
CA ASP A 338 -7.21 3.07 17.55
C ASP A 338 -7.23 1.82 16.66
N ASP A 339 -7.67 0.70 17.19
CA ASP A 339 -7.88 -0.52 16.41
C ASP A 339 -8.76 -0.23 15.19
N PRO A 340 -8.37 -0.67 13.97
CA PRO A 340 -9.15 -0.45 12.76
C PRO A 340 -10.61 -0.88 12.87
N GLU A 341 -10.91 -1.94 13.63
CA GLU A 341 -12.27 -2.40 13.85
C GLU A 341 -13.09 -1.41 14.68
N VAL A 342 -12.49 -0.85 15.75
CA VAL A 342 -13.12 0.18 16.58
C VAL A 342 -13.41 1.43 15.76
N LEU A 343 -12.45 1.83 14.92
CA LEU A 343 -12.63 2.97 14.02
C LEU A 343 -13.73 2.73 12.98
N LEU A 344 -13.80 1.54 12.38
CA LEU A 344 -14.87 1.15 11.45
C LEU A 344 -16.25 1.13 12.14
N ASP A 345 -16.33 0.61 13.37
CA ASP A 345 -17.57 0.56 14.12
C ASP A 345 -18.06 1.95 14.52
N SER A 346 -17.15 2.89 14.74
CA SER A 346 -17.49 4.31 14.95
C SER A 346 -18.03 5.00 13.68
N GLY A 347 -17.99 4.33 12.51
CA GLY A 347 -18.44 4.86 11.23
C GLY A 347 -17.37 5.55 10.40
N ARG A 348 -16.10 5.56 10.83
CA ARG A 348 -15.00 6.13 10.02
C ARG A 348 -14.85 5.38 8.69
N GLY A 349 -14.47 6.10 7.64
CA GLY A 349 -14.27 5.56 6.30
C GLY A 349 -15.55 5.33 5.47
N ARG A 350 -16.74 5.53 6.05
CA ARG A 350 -18.03 5.37 5.32
C ARG A 350 -18.28 6.47 4.29
N ASP A 351 -17.60 7.58 4.39
CA ASP A 351 -17.66 8.72 3.48
C ASP A 351 -16.73 8.60 2.25
N ILE A 352 -15.98 7.50 2.14
CA ILE A 352 -15.06 7.26 1.03
C ILE A 352 -15.59 6.12 0.16
N PRO A 353 -15.85 6.36 -1.15
CA PRO A 353 -16.18 5.30 -2.10
C PRO A 353 -15.07 4.25 -2.18
N LEU A 354 -15.44 2.95 -2.15
CA LEU A 354 -14.51 1.83 -2.17
C LEU A 354 -14.75 0.89 -3.36
N LEU A 355 -13.65 0.46 -3.98
CA LEU A 355 -13.61 -0.72 -4.85
C LEU A 355 -12.70 -1.76 -4.20
N ILE A 356 -13.25 -2.93 -3.86
CA ILE A 356 -12.55 -4.01 -3.18
C ILE A 356 -12.42 -5.20 -4.12
N GLY A 357 -11.20 -5.63 -4.42
CA GLY A 357 -10.89 -6.80 -5.24
C GLY A 357 -10.20 -7.88 -4.41
N PHE A 358 -10.46 -9.15 -4.76
CA PHE A 358 -9.72 -10.29 -4.24
C PHE A 358 -9.70 -11.42 -5.28
N THR A 359 -8.71 -12.31 -5.17
CA THR A 359 -8.58 -13.47 -6.06
C THR A 359 -9.23 -14.71 -5.43
N ASP A 360 -9.49 -15.75 -6.21
CA ASP A 360 -10.17 -16.95 -5.70
C ASP A 360 -9.21 -17.92 -5.00
N ALA A 361 -7.92 -17.85 -5.27
CA ALA A 361 -6.88 -18.74 -4.75
C ALA A 361 -5.66 -17.97 -4.21
N GLU A 362 -5.89 -16.90 -3.42
CA GLU A 362 -4.87 -15.97 -2.95
C GLU A 362 -3.59 -16.66 -2.47
N CYS A 363 -3.72 -17.64 -1.56
CA CYS A 363 -2.58 -18.21 -0.88
C CYS A 363 -1.80 -19.25 -1.70
N GLU A 364 -2.30 -19.63 -2.88
CA GLU A 364 -1.54 -20.48 -3.80
C GLU A 364 -0.23 -19.83 -4.27
N SER A 365 -0.20 -18.51 -4.36
CA SER A 365 1.04 -17.78 -4.68
C SER A 365 2.13 -17.92 -3.61
N PHE A 366 1.76 -18.29 -2.39
CA PHE A 366 2.70 -18.48 -1.27
C PHE A 366 3.05 -19.94 -1.01
N ARG A 367 2.53 -20.88 -1.80
CA ARG A 367 2.77 -22.33 -1.66
C ARG A 367 4.27 -22.66 -1.45
N PRO A 368 5.22 -22.14 -2.29
CA PRO A 368 6.63 -22.45 -2.10
C PRO A 368 7.18 -22.00 -0.73
N ARG A 369 6.69 -20.87 -0.21
CA ARG A 369 7.12 -20.39 1.11
C ARG A 369 6.58 -21.26 2.22
N PHE A 370 5.31 -21.67 2.14
CA PHE A 370 4.69 -22.54 3.15
C PHE A 370 5.27 -23.96 3.15
N GLU A 371 5.68 -24.46 1.98
CA GLU A 371 6.47 -25.70 1.87
C GLU A 371 7.85 -25.54 2.50
N GLN A 372 8.55 -24.46 2.20
CA GLN A 372 9.89 -24.18 2.73
C GLN A 372 9.93 -24.14 4.26
N ILE A 373 8.92 -23.56 4.89
CA ILE A 373 8.83 -23.44 6.36
C ILE A 373 8.14 -24.65 7.01
N ASP A 374 7.76 -25.66 6.25
CA ASP A 374 7.01 -26.83 6.74
C ASP A 374 5.81 -26.45 7.60
N ILE A 375 4.92 -25.61 7.05
CA ILE A 375 3.76 -25.09 7.80
C ILE A 375 2.86 -26.22 8.31
N VAL A 376 2.74 -27.32 7.57
CA VAL A 376 1.93 -28.49 7.96
C VAL A 376 2.52 -29.13 9.21
N GLY A 377 3.82 -29.46 9.23
CA GLY A 377 4.49 -30.00 10.41
C GLY A 377 4.53 -29.03 11.61
N GLN A 378 4.50 -27.72 11.37
CA GLN A 378 4.32 -26.75 12.45
C GLN A 378 2.91 -26.80 13.06
N ILE A 379 1.87 -26.90 12.23
CA ILE A 379 0.47 -27.02 12.69
C ILE A 379 0.25 -28.34 13.44
N GLU A 380 0.85 -29.44 12.99
CA GLU A 380 0.79 -30.72 13.72
C GLU A 380 1.31 -30.58 15.16
N LYS A 381 2.41 -29.86 15.35
CA LYS A 381 2.99 -29.59 16.67
C LYS A 381 2.21 -28.56 17.47
N THR A 382 1.59 -27.61 16.80
CA THR A 382 0.90 -26.46 17.42
C THR A 382 -0.40 -26.17 16.67
N PRO A 383 -1.50 -26.94 16.93
CA PRO A 383 -2.77 -26.81 16.21
C PRO A 383 -3.39 -25.41 16.23
N ALA A 384 -3.07 -24.60 17.25
CA ALA A 384 -3.52 -23.20 17.34
C ALA A 384 -3.02 -22.29 16.19
N LEU A 385 -2.01 -22.70 15.43
CA LEU A 385 -1.52 -21.94 14.28
C LEU A 385 -2.52 -21.85 13.11
N VAL A 386 -3.58 -22.65 13.10
CA VAL A 386 -4.69 -22.49 12.15
C VAL A 386 -5.55 -21.26 12.45
N VAL A 387 -5.44 -20.70 13.65
CA VAL A 387 -6.18 -19.50 14.08
C VAL A 387 -5.38 -18.25 13.72
N SER A 388 -6.03 -17.24 13.14
CA SER A 388 -5.33 -15.98 12.82
C SER A 388 -4.77 -15.31 14.08
N PRO A 389 -3.67 -14.57 13.98
CA PRO A 389 -3.07 -13.88 15.13
C PRO A 389 -4.09 -13.01 15.89
N ARG A 390 -4.96 -12.30 15.16
CA ARG A 390 -6.00 -11.49 15.76
C ARG A 390 -7.00 -12.33 16.58
N LEU A 391 -7.50 -13.43 16.03
CA LEU A 391 -8.42 -14.33 16.74
C LEU A 391 -7.73 -15.03 17.90
N THR A 392 -6.46 -15.36 17.79
CA THR A 392 -5.68 -15.96 18.89
C THR A 392 -5.71 -15.07 20.14
N PHE A 393 -5.47 -13.77 19.97
CA PHE A 393 -5.54 -12.81 21.09
C PHE A 393 -6.96 -12.64 21.65
N LEU A 394 -7.98 -12.71 20.80
CA LEU A 394 -9.38 -12.54 21.20
C LEU A 394 -9.96 -13.81 21.85
N SER A 395 -9.45 -14.99 21.47
CA SER A 395 -10.06 -16.27 21.88
C SER A 395 -9.80 -16.66 23.34
N GLY A 396 -8.68 -16.19 23.93
CA GLY A 396 -8.35 -16.58 25.31
C GLY A 396 -8.46 -18.09 25.51
N ASP A 397 -9.17 -18.50 26.56
CA ASP A 397 -9.41 -19.92 26.90
C ASP A 397 -10.22 -20.70 25.85
N GLN A 398 -10.88 -20.00 24.91
CA GLN A 398 -11.65 -20.64 23.82
C GLN A 398 -10.78 -20.99 22.60
N LEU A 399 -9.50 -20.66 22.61
CA LEU A 399 -8.59 -20.89 21.47
C LEU A 399 -8.60 -22.34 20.96
N PRO A 400 -8.58 -23.40 21.82
CA PRO A 400 -8.65 -24.78 21.36
C PRO A 400 -9.96 -25.08 20.61
N VAL A 401 -11.09 -24.56 21.09
CA VAL A 401 -12.41 -24.77 20.45
C VAL A 401 -12.46 -24.09 19.08
N VAL A 402 -11.93 -22.88 18.98
CA VAL A 402 -11.83 -22.16 17.69
C VAL A 402 -10.93 -22.92 16.71
N ALA A 403 -9.79 -23.41 17.16
CA ALA A 403 -8.86 -24.20 16.35
C ALA A 403 -9.52 -25.48 15.83
N GLU A 404 -10.24 -26.22 16.68
CA GLU A 404 -10.96 -27.43 16.31
C GLU A 404 -12.06 -27.18 15.25
N LEU A 405 -12.84 -26.10 15.40
CA LEU A 405 -13.85 -25.71 14.42
C LEU A 405 -13.24 -25.40 13.05
N ILE A 406 -12.08 -24.74 13.03
CA ILE A 406 -11.34 -24.45 11.80
C ILE A 406 -10.80 -25.77 11.21
N TYR A 407 -10.19 -26.60 12.04
CA TYR A 407 -9.60 -27.87 11.64
C TYR A 407 -10.64 -28.77 10.95
N ASN A 408 -11.78 -29.01 11.60
CA ASN A 408 -12.86 -29.84 11.08
C ASN A 408 -13.43 -29.34 9.74
N LYS A 409 -13.30 -28.04 9.48
CA LYS A 409 -13.81 -27.48 8.22
C LYS A 409 -12.84 -27.60 7.05
N TYR A 410 -11.58 -27.37 7.27
CA TYR A 410 -10.62 -27.20 6.17
C TYR A 410 -9.80 -28.44 5.88
N PHE A 411 -9.73 -29.41 6.81
CA PHE A 411 -8.79 -30.51 6.72
C PHE A 411 -9.42 -31.90 6.59
N ASN A 412 -10.76 -32.06 6.67
CA ASN A 412 -11.49 -33.31 6.41
C ASN A 412 -10.74 -34.56 6.93
N ASP A 413 -10.35 -34.56 8.20
CA ASP A 413 -9.59 -35.62 8.91
C ASP A 413 -8.10 -35.76 8.51
N THR A 414 -7.62 -35.05 7.50
CA THR A 414 -6.21 -35.08 7.09
C THR A 414 -5.66 -33.68 6.95
N LEU A 415 -4.71 -33.31 7.80
CA LEU A 415 -3.99 -32.04 7.69
C LEU A 415 -3.10 -32.06 6.44
N ASP A 416 -3.36 -31.17 5.51
CA ASP A 416 -2.59 -31.02 4.29
C ASP A 416 -2.37 -29.55 3.91
N LEU A 417 -1.42 -29.31 3.02
CA LEU A 417 -1.09 -27.97 2.55
C LEU A 417 -2.26 -27.33 1.77
N ASP A 418 -3.00 -28.10 0.99
CA ASP A 418 -4.12 -27.60 0.20
C ASP A 418 -5.25 -27.08 1.09
N GLY A 419 -5.56 -27.79 2.18
CA GLY A 419 -6.48 -27.33 3.22
C GLY A 419 -6.03 -26.03 3.87
N PHE A 420 -4.72 -25.95 4.19
CA PHE A 420 -4.15 -24.73 4.75
C PHE A 420 -4.21 -23.54 3.77
N LEU A 421 -3.93 -23.73 2.49
CA LEU A 421 -4.00 -22.67 1.49
C LEU A 421 -5.44 -22.17 1.26
N ARG A 422 -6.43 -23.08 1.33
CA ARG A 422 -7.85 -22.69 1.33
C ARG A 422 -8.22 -21.88 2.58
N LEU A 423 -7.79 -22.33 3.77
CA LEU A 423 -7.97 -21.61 5.02
C LEU A 423 -7.33 -20.21 4.95
N CYS A 424 -6.09 -20.14 4.53
CA CYS A 424 -5.32 -18.91 4.37
C CYS A 424 -6.05 -17.92 3.45
N THR A 425 -6.50 -18.35 2.28
CA THR A 425 -7.27 -17.52 1.33
C THR A 425 -8.55 -16.98 1.96
N ASP A 426 -9.30 -17.82 2.63
CA ASP A 426 -10.55 -17.43 3.26
C ASP A 426 -10.31 -16.48 4.45
N GLN A 427 -9.35 -16.79 5.31
CA GLN A 427 -9.11 -16.11 6.58
C GLN A 427 -8.44 -14.74 6.42
N PHE A 428 -7.44 -14.65 5.55
CA PHE A 428 -6.62 -13.43 5.45
C PHE A 428 -7.07 -12.46 4.35
N TYR A 429 -7.83 -12.91 3.35
CA TYR A 429 -8.20 -12.07 2.23
C TYR A 429 -9.71 -11.95 2.04
N LYS A 430 -10.38 -13.08 1.87
CA LYS A 430 -11.78 -13.09 1.50
C LYS A 430 -12.70 -12.61 2.65
N TYR A 431 -12.50 -13.14 3.85
CA TYR A 431 -13.27 -12.71 5.02
C TYR A 431 -13.05 -11.22 5.34
N PRO A 432 -11.82 -10.69 5.43
CA PRO A 432 -11.59 -9.27 5.63
C PRO A 432 -12.25 -8.38 4.58
N ALA A 433 -12.20 -8.76 3.30
CA ALA A 433 -12.84 -8.02 2.21
C ALA A 433 -14.37 -7.93 2.41
N PHE A 434 -15.03 -9.04 2.74
CA PHE A 434 -16.47 -9.05 3.01
C PHE A 434 -16.84 -8.27 4.27
N LYS A 435 -16.05 -8.41 5.33
CA LYS A 435 -16.23 -7.69 6.59
C LYS A 435 -16.14 -6.19 6.39
N LEU A 436 -15.08 -5.73 5.72
CA LEU A 436 -14.88 -4.32 5.40
C LEU A 436 -16.04 -3.77 4.56
N ALA A 437 -16.41 -4.46 3.48
CA ALA A 437 -17.51 -4.06 2.63
C ALA A 437 -18.84 -3.96 3.39
N SER A 438 -19.08 -4.86 4.33
CA SER A 438 -20.28 -4.85 5.18
C SER A 438 -20.30 -3.66 6.15
N LYS A 439 -19.15 -3.34 6.76
CA LYS A 439 -19.03 -2.25 7.74
C LYS A 439 -19.03 -0.86 7.11
N THR A 440 -18.49 -0.72 5.90
CA THR A 440 -18.36 0.57 5.21
C THR A 440 -19.53 0.91 4.28
N SER A 441 -20.35 -0.09 3.90
CA SER A 441 -21.50 0.15 3.05
C SER A 441 -22.55 1.03 3.72
N GLY A 442 -23.09 1.99 2.98
CA GLY A 442 -24.18 2.87 3.48
C GLY A 442 -24.18 4.24 2.84
N GLU A 443 -23.28 5.12 3.23
CA GLU A 443 -23.27 6.53 2.79
C GLU A 443 -22.67 6.68 1.38
N THR A 444 -21.59 5.99 1.09
CA THR A 444 -20.94 6.01 -0.22
C THR A 444 -20.97 4.65 -0.91
N PRO A 445 -20.77 4.60 -2.24
CA PRO A 445 -20.80 3.33 -2.96
C PRO A 445 -19.58 2.46 -2.62
N VAL A 446 -19.86 1.19 -2.31
CA VAL A 446 -18.87 0.13 -2.13
C VAL A 446 -19.14 -0.95 -3.19
N PHE A 447 -18.13 -1.26 -3.98
CA PHE A 447 -18.16 -2.30 -5.02
C PHE A 447 -17.15 -3.38 -4.70
N MET A 448 -17.49 -4.64 -5.04
CA MET A 448 -16.58 -5.77 -4.85
C MET A 448 -16.44 -6.59 -6.13
N TYR A 449 -15.25 -7.12 -6.39
CA TYR A 449 -15.06 -8.18 -7.39
C TYR A 449 -14.23 -9.33 -6.83
N ARG A 450 -14.45 -10.53 -7.40
CA ARG A 450 -13.57 -11.68 -7.27
C ARG A 450 -12.93 -11.95 -8.62
N PHE A 451 -11.61 -11.96 -8.67
CA PHE A 451 -10.85 -12.31 -9.84
C PHE A 451 -10.54 -13.82 -9.80
N SER A 452 -11.03 -14.56 -10.77
CA SER A 452 -10.82 -16.02 -10.91
C SER A 452 -10.42 -16.40 -12.33
N TYR A 453 -9.93 -15.45 -13.10
CA TYR A 453 -9.40 -15.68 -14.42
C TYR A 453 -7.95 -16.14 -14.30
N GLY A 454 -7.77 -17.45 -14.22
CA GLY A 454 -6.45 -18.06 -14.31
C GLY A 454 -6.09 -18.27 -15.78
N GLY A 455 -5.59 -17.23 -16.47
CA GLY A 455 -5.09 -17.37 -17.83
C GLY A 455 -4.07 -18.51 -17.92
N VAL A 456 -4.11 -19.30 -18.99
CA VAL A 456 -3.19 -20.45 -19.18
C VAL A 456 -1.74 -19.97 -19.20
N ASP A 457 -1.53 -18.71 -19.65
CA ASP A 457 -0.23 -18.05 -19.75
C ASP A 457 -0.17 -16.86 -18.78
N SER A 458 -0.63 -17.05 -17.54
CA SER A 458 -0.47 -16.04 -16.51
C SER A 458 1.00 -15.77 -16.29
N ALA A 459 1.40 -14.54 -16.61
CA ALA A 459 2.77 -14.09 -16.42
C ALA A 459 3.29 -14.31 -14.99
N TRP A 460 2.39 -14.16 -14.02
CA TRP A 460 2.68 -14.34 -12.62
C TRP A 460 3.02 -15.80 -12.28
N LYS A 461 2.17 -16.75 -12.70
CA LYS A 461 2.41 -18.20 -12.46
C LYS A 461 3.66 -18.68 -13.16
N GLU A 462 3.85 -18.30 -14.43
CA GLU A 462 5.02 -18.67 -15.22
C GLU A 462 6.32 -18.15 -14.58
N GLY A 463 6.35 -16.85 -14.22
CA GLY A 463 7.52 -16.22 -13.62
C GLY A 463 7.90 -16.83 -12.27
N LEU A 464 6.93 -17.28 -11.48
CA LEU A 464 7.15 -17.92 -10.18
C LEU A 464 7.28 -19.45 -10.28
N GLY A 465 7.03 -20.05 -11.45
CA GLY A 465 7.03 -21.52 -11.63
C GLY A 465 5.86 -22.20 -10.93
N LEU A 466 4.73 -21.50 -10.76
CA LEU A 466 3.55 -21.98 -10.07
C LEU A 466 2.58 -22.69 -11.03
N LYS A 467 1.89 -23.72 -10.54
CA LYS A 467 0.85 -24.46 -11.28
C LYS A 467 -0.33 -24.73 -10.36
N PHE A 468 -1.42 -24.00 -10.55
CA PHE A 468 -2.69 -24.21 -9.83
C PHE A 468 -3.86 -23.65 -10.65
N GLU A 469 -5.07 -24.11 -10.35
CA GLU A 469 -6.30 -23.59 -10.95
C GLU A 469 -6.76 -22.30 -10.26
N GLY A 470 -7.42 -21.41 -11.00
CA GLY A 470 -7.87 -20.11 -10.51
C GLY A 470 -6.80 -19.04 -10.58
N ALA A 471 -6.94 -17.97 -9.84
CA ALA A 471 -6.02 -16.84 -9.79
C ALA A 471 -5.43 -16.69 -8.38
N GLY A 472 -4.12 -16.55 -8.29
CA GLY A 472 -3.39 -16.38 -7.05
C GLY A 472 -3.22 -14.92 -6.64
N HIS A 473 -2.60 -14.70 -5.49
CA HIS A 473 -2.27 -13.37 -4.98
C HIS A 473 -1.43 -12.58 -5.99
N VAL A 474 -1.75 -11.31 -6.22
CA VAL A 474 -1.12 -10.40 -7.20
C VAL A 474 -1.56 -10.64 -8.66
N GLU A 475 -2.17 -11.76 -8.98
CA GLU A 475 -2.43 -12.12 -10.38
C GLU A 475 -3.38 -11.13 -11.08
N ASP A 476 -4.40 -10.59 -10.40
CA ASP A 476 -5.28 -9.54 -10.93
C ASP A 476 -4.53 -8.23 -11.22
N LEU A 477 -3.46 -7.94 -10.47
CA LEU A 477 -2.62 -6.76 -10.67
C LEU A 477 -1.92 -6.80 -12.03
N THR A 478 -1.56 -7.99 -12.53
CA THR A 478 -0.91 -8.16 -13.86
C THR A 478 -1.84 -7.82 -15.03
N TYR A 479 -3.15 -7.69 -14.77
CA TYR A 479 -4.16 -7.22 -15.73
C TYR A 479 -4.47 -5.72 -15.58
N ILE A 480 -3.92 -5.06 -14.56
CA ILE A 480 -4.07 -3.63 -14.29
C ILE A 480 -2.78 -2.89 -14.66
N PHE A 481 -1.64 -3.45 -14.29
CA PHE A 481 -0.31 -2.95 -14.59
C PHE A 481 0.46 -3.91 -15.51
N ARG A 482 1.38 -3.37 -16.29
CA ARG A 482 2.32 -4.20 -17.04
C ARG A 482 3.42 -4.68 -16.10
N THR A 483 3.63 -5.99 -16.04
CA THR A 483 4.61 -6.62 -15.14
C THR A 483 5.74 -7.25 -15.95
N ASN A 484 6.90 -6.60 -16.00
CA ASN A 484 8.06 -7.07 -16.78
C ASN A 484 9.02 -7.91 -15.93
N SER A 485 9.15 -7.59 -14.62
CA SER A 485 10.16 -8.20 -13.74
C SER A 485 9.91 -9.68 -13.44
N VAL A 486 8.66 -10.12 -13.47
CA VAL A 486 8.28 -11.51 -13.16
C VAL A 486 8.63 -12.47 -14.29
N LEU A 487 8.79 -11.97 -15.50
CA LEU A 487 8.91 -12.76 -16.72
C LEU A 487 10.35 -13.14 -17.08
N GLY A 488 11.32 -12.80 -16.24
CA GLY A 488 12.73 -13.08 -16.49
C GLY A 488 13.33 -12.23 -17.62
N PRO A 489 14.58 -12.52 -18.04
CA PRO A 489 15.31 -11.71 -19.04
C PRO A 489 14.70 -11.71 -20.44
N LEU A 490 13.76 -12.59 -20.74
CA LEU A 490 13.17 -12.72 -22.08
C LEU A 490 11.89 -11.88 -22.25
N GLY A 491 11.31 -11.34 -21.18
CA GLY A 491 10.03 -10.62 -21.22
C GLY A 491 8.90 -11.48 -21.82
N VAL A 492 7.65 -11.25 -21.45
CA VAL A 492 6.56 -11.84 -22.24
C VAL A 492 6.47 -11.05 -23.53
N ASN A 493 6.67 -11.73 -24.64
CA ASN A 493 6.35 -11.17 -25.93
C ASN A 493 4.83 -10.97 -25.99
N GLU A 494 4.37 -9.72 -25.84
CA GLU A 494 2.94 -9.40 -25.90
C GLU A 494 2.29 -9.82 -27.24
N SER A 495 3.08 -10.03 -28.27
CA SER A 495 2.61 -10.51 -29.58
C SER A 495 2.18 -11.99 -29.56
N THR A 496 2.58 -12.78 -28.56
CA THR A 496 2.19 -14.20 -28.42
C THR A 496 1.02 -14.42 -27.48
N ARG A 497 0.50 -13.36 -26.85
CA ARG A 497 -0.62 -13.45 -25.91
C ARG A 497 -1.95 -13.68 -26.64
N ARG A 498 -2.80 -14.52 -26.03
CA ARG A 498 -4.14 -14.79 -26.53
C ARG A 498 -4.99 -13.52 -26.53
N ASP A 499 -5.86 -13.38 -27.54
CA ASP A 499 -6.85 -12.29 -27.63
C ASP A 499 -7.67 -12.10 -26.33
N ASP A 500 -7.91 -13.16 -25.57
CA ASP A 500 -8.71 -13.10 -24.35
C ASP A 500 -7.95 -12.44 -23.19
N ASP A 501 -6.63 -12.59 -23.07
CA ASP A 501 -5.83 -11.87 -22.07
C ASP A 501 -5.79 -10.37 -22.37
N ALA A 502 -5.62 -9.98 -23.64
CA ALA A 502 -5.67 -8.58 -24.04
C ALA A 502 -7.03 -7.93 -23.73
N LYS A 503 -8.13 -8.65 -23.98
CA LYS A 503 -9.49 -8.20 -23.63
C LYS A 503 -9.67 -8.11 -22.11
N MET A 504 -9.11 -9.06 -21.33
CA MET A 504 -9.19 -9.03 -19.88
C MET A 504 -8.41 -7.86 -19.29
N LYS A 505 -7.20 -7.58 -19.77
CA LYS A 505 -6.42 -6.39 -19.39
C LYS A 505 -7.17 -5.10 -19.68
N ASN A 506 -7.75 -4.99 -20.87
CA ASN A 506 -8.55 -3.82 -21.22
C ASN A 506 -9.73 -3.63 -20.25
N LYS A 507 -10.43 -4.71 -19.90
CA LYS A 507 -11.56 -4.65 -18.97
C LYS A 507 -11.15 -4.33 -17.54
N MET A 508 -10.11 -4.95 -17.01
CA MET A 508 -9.64 -4.66 -15.64
C MET A 508 -9.16 -3.21 -15.53
N SER A 509 -8.40 -2.73 -16.53
CA SER A 509 -8.01 -1.31 -16.56
C SER A 509 -9.20 -0.36 -16.72
N ASP A 510 -10.26 -0.72 -17.50
CA ASP A 510 -11.50 0.06 -17.59
C ASP A 510 -12.23 0.14 -16.23
N ILE A 511 -12.32 -0.95 -15.48
CA ILE A 511 -12.90 -0.99 -14.14
C ILE A 511 -12.21 0.02 -13.21
N ILE A 512 -10.88 0.00 -13.18
CA ILE A 512 -10.07 0.90 -12.36
C ILE A 512 -10.28 2.35 -12.78
N VAL A 513 -10.11 2.66 -14.06
CA VAL A 513 -10.22 4.03 -14.60
C VAL A 513 -11.64 4.59 -14.46
N ASN A 514 -12.67 3.78 -14.69
CA ASN A 514 -14.05 4.20 -14.48
C ASN A 514 -14.33 4.53 -13.01
N PHE A 515 -13.82 3.69 -12.10
CA PHE A 515 -13.98 3.99 -10.68
C PHE A 515 -13.24 5.28 -10.29
N MET A 516 -12.05 5.54 -10.83
CA MET A 516 -11.33 6.80 -10.65
C MET A 516 -12.11 8.01 -11.16
N LYS A 517 -12.77 7.90 -12.31
CA LYS A 517 -13.48 9.00 -12.96
C LYS A 517 -14.88 9.24 -12.34
N TYR A 518 -15.59 8.16 -12.02
CA TYR A 518 -17.04 8.21 -11.77
C TYR A 518 -17.45 7.69 -10.39
N SER A 519 -16.50 7.19 -9.56
CA SER A 519 -16.79 6.43 -8.33
C SER A 519 -17.73 5.23 -8.59
N HIS A 520 -17.70 4.72 -9.82
CA HIS A 520 -18.48 3.56 -10.28
C HIS A 520 -17.68 2.78 -11.32
N PRO A 521 -17.41 1.47 -11.10
CA PRO A 521 -16.53 0.69 -11.99
C PRO A 521 -17.12 0.44 -13.38
N MET A 522 -18.46 0.59 -13.55
CA MET A 522 -19.17 0.42 -14.80
C MET A 522 -20.29 1.47 -14.92
N PRO A 523 -19.96 2.74 -15.22
CA PRO A 523 -20.96 3.79 -15.39
C PRO A 523 -21.77 3.59 -16.68
N GLY A 524 -23.02 4.03 -16.67
CA GLY A 524 -23.91 4.02 -17.83
C GLY A 524 -25.09 3.06 -17.72
N PRO A 525 -26.10 3.18 -18.60
CA PRO A 525 -27.39 2.49 -18.49
C PRO A 525 -27.28 0.95 -18.46
N LEU A 526 -26.31 0.39 -19.20
CA LEU A 526 -26.10 -1.06 -19.29
C LEU A 526 -25.23 -1.59 -18.14
N GLY A 527 -24.39 -0.75 -17.52
CA GLY A 527 -23.44 -1.17 -16.48
C GLY A 527 -23.99 -0.99 -15.06
N ALA A 528 -24.72 0.08 -14.80
CA ALA A 528 -25.20 0.41 -13.44
C ALA A 528 -26.18 -0.64 -12.87
N GLY A 529 -26.93 -1.34 -13.71
CA GLY A 529 -27.80 -2.44 -13.30
C GLY A 529 -27.08 -3.78 -13.12
N GLN A 530 -25.90 -3.95 -13.71
CA GLN A 530 -25.13 -5.21 -13.68
C GLN A 530 -24.18 -5.29 -12.49
N TRP A 531 -23.66 -4.16 -12.01
CA TRP A 531 -22.79 -4.11 -10.84
C TRP A 531 -23.39 -3.24 -9.74
N PRO A 532 -24.26 -3.80 -8.92
CA PRO A 532 -24.87 -3.06 -7.83
C PRO A 532 -23.85 -2.73 -6.74
N LYS A 533 -23.97 -1.55 -6.15
CA LYS A 533 -23.26 -1.23 -4.91
C LYS A 533 -23.67 -2.19 -3.80
N THR A 534 -22.76 -2.52 -2.92
CA THR A 534 -23.05 -3.27 -1.70
C THR A 534 -24.03 -2.49 -0.83
N ALA A 535 -25.08 -3.14 -0.36
CA ALA A 535 -26.10 -2.53 0.50
C ALA A 535 -25.81 -2.86 1.97
N ALA A 536 -26.01 -1.88 2.85
CA ALA A 536 -25.98 -2.08 4.29
C ALA A 536 -26.94 -3.20 4.72
N ARG A 537 -26.55 -4.00 5.71
CA ARG A 537 -27.38 -5.08 6.30
C ARG A 537 -27.72 -6.24 5.37
N ARG A 538 -27.08 -6.36 4.18
CA ARG A 538 -27.16 -7.54 3.31
C ARG A 538 -25.76 -8.13 3.13
N PRO A 539 -25.64 -9.45 2.93
CA PRO A 539 -24.34 -10.03 2.56
C PRO A 539 -23.79 -9.30 1.33
N PRO A 540 -22.54 -8.83 1.37
CA PRO A 540 -21.93 -8.12 0.26
C PRO A 540 -21.99 -8.97 -1.01
N GLN A 541 -22.37 -8.35 -2.13
CA GLN A 541 -22.39 -8.99 -3.44
C GLN A 541 -21.14 -8.60 -4.20
N TYR A 542 -20.60 -9.51 -4.97
CA TYR A 542 -19.43 -9.26 -5.80
C TYR A 542 -19.64 -9.65 -7.25
N LEU A 543 -18.86 -9.03 -8.09
CA LEU A 543 -18.76 -9.37 -9.50
C LEU A 543 -17.70 -10.46 -9.69
N GLU A 544 -18.03 -11.49 -10.44
CA GLU A 544 -17.09 -12.56 -10.81
C GLU A 544 -16.34 -12.18 -12.09
N ALA A 545 -15.04 -11.98 -12.02
CA ALA A 545 -14.16 -11.71 -13.14
C ALA A 545 -13.40 -12.98 -13.55
N ASN A 546 -14.05 -13.86 -14.33
CA ASN A 546 -13.52 -15.18 -14.73
C ASN A 546 -13.29 -15.32 -16.25
N GLY A 547 -13.20 -14.22 -16.99
CA GLY A 547 -12.89 -14.20 -18.42
C GLY A 547 -13.52 -13.04 -19.17
N PRO A 548 -13.07 -12.76 -20.38
CA PRO A 548 -13.50 -11.58 -21.15
C PRO A 548 -14.95 -11.64 -21.60
N LYS A 549 -15.50 -12.83 -21.81
CA LYS A 549 -16.89 -13.05 -22.27
C LYS A 549 -17.90 -13.22 -21.14
N ARG A 550 -17.46 -13.58 -19.92
CA ARG A 550 -18.32 -13.97 -18.81
C ARG A 550 -18.18 -13.08 -17.57
N ILE A 551 -17.72 -11.85 -17.73
CA ILE A 551 -17.32 -11.00 -16.62
C ILE A 551 -18.41 -10.79 -15.57
N PHE A 552 -19.68 -11.06 -15.85
CA PHE A 552 -20.76 -10.57 -14.99
C PHE A 552 -21.78 -11.62 -14.63
N LYS A 553 -21.41 -12.54 -13.77
CA LYS A 553 -22.42 -13.21 -12.94
C LYS A 553 -22.38 -12.55 -11.56
N LYS A 554 -23.45 -11.82 -11.21
CA LYS A 554 -23.74 -11.43 -9.84
C LYS A 554 -23.75 -12.70 -9.00
N LYS A 555 -22.83 -12.84 -8.06
CA LYS A 555 -22.82 -13.93 -7.11
C LYS A 555 -23.16 -13.38 -5.73
N ASN A 556 -24.15 -13.97 -5.11
CA ASN A 556 -24.31 -13.88 -3.67
C ASN A 556 -23.25 -14.78 -3.04
N PRO A 557 -22.72 -14.47 -1.85
CA PRO A 557 -21.91 -15.42 -1.10
C PRO A 557 -22.70 -16.73 -1.06
N THR A 558 -22.14 -17.76 -1.72
CA THR A 558 -22.88 -18.99 -2.00
C THR A 558 -23.36 -19.62 -0.72
N SER A 559 -24.65 -19.86 -0.76
CA SER A 559 -25.44 -20.88 -0.07
C SER A 559 -24.74 -21.69 1.02
N ASN A 560 -25.31 -21.52 2.17
CA ASN A 560 -25.48 -22.46 3.30
C ASN A 560 -24.26 -22.97 4.07
N LEU A 561 -23.15 -23.43 3.49
CA LEU A 561 -22.04 -23.96 4.30
C LEU A 561 -20.92 -22.92 4.57
N GLN A 562 -20.47 -22.22 3.56
CA GLN A 562 -19.47 -21.14 3.75
C GLN A 562 -20.03 -19.99 4.61
N HIS A 563 -21.29 -19.64 4.40
CA HIS A 563 -21.98 -18.63 5.20
C HIS A 563 -22.21 -19.05 6.66
N CYS A 564 -22.44 -20.34 6.93
CA CYS A 564 -22.59 -20.84 8.30
C CYS A 564 -21.30 -20.81 9.10
N VAL A 565 -20.16 -21.13 8.50
CA VAL A 565 -18.87 -21.08 9.24
C VAL A 565 -18.37 -19.65 9.38
N TYR A 566 -18.53 -18.80 8.37
CA TYR A 566 -18.33 -17.37 8.54
C TYR A 566 -19.26 -16.81 9.61
N LYS A 567 -20.54 -17.22 9.66
CA LYS A 567 -21.44 -16.89 10.77
C LYS A 567 -21.00 -17.48 12.10
N SER A 568 -20.44 -18.69 12.13
CA SER A 568 -19.98 -19.29 13.39
C SER A 568 -18.69 -18.67 13.88
N ILE A 569 -17.69 -18.47 13.01
CA ILE A 569 -16.46 -17.72 13.35
C ILE A 569 -16.82 -16.27 13.68
N TYR A 570 -17.69 -15.64 12.89
CA TYR A 570 -18.18 -14.27 13.13
C TYR A 570 -19.05 -14.19 14.39
N ALA A 571 -19.90 -15.16 14.68
CA ALA A 571 -20.70 -15.18 15.90
C ALA A 571 -19.85 -15.45 17.14
N ILE A 572 -18.81 -16.26 17.03
CA ILE A 572 -17.81 -16.44 18.08
C ILE A 572 -17.03 -15.15 18.25
N GLN A 573 -16.55 -14.55 17.18
CA GLN A 573 -15.83 -13.29 17.19
C GLN A 573 -16.71 -12.14 17.73
N MET A 574 -17.97 -11.98 17.28
CA MET A 574 -18.89 -11.00 17.84
C MET A 574 -19.24 -11.25 19.31
N LYS A 575 -19.44 -12.52 19.72
CA LYS A 575 -19.66 -12.80 21.15
C LYS A 575 -18.46 -12.42 22.00
N MET A 576 -17.25 -12.64 21.48
CA MET A 576 -16.01 -12.31 22.16
C MET A 576 -15.76 -10.80 22.19
N GLU A 577 -16.02 -10.08 21.09
CA GLU A 577 -15.97 -8.61 21.02
C GLU A 577 -16.99 -7.97 21.99
N ILE A 578 -18.20 -8.51 22.07
CA ILE A 578 -19.23 -8.05 23.03
C ILE A 578 -18.81 -8.34 24.49
N GLN A 579 -18.21 -9.48 24.79
CA GLN A 579 -17.70 -9.78 26.13
C GLN A 579 -16.54 -8.87 26.50
N GLN A 580 -15.62 -8.55 25.59
CA GLN A 580 -14.56 -7.56 25.86
C GLN A 580 -15.11 -6.16 26.08
N MET A 581 -16.09 -5.70 25.29
CA MET A 581 -16.72 -4.39 25.52
C MET A 581 -17.44 -4.30 26.86
N MET A 582 -17.98 -5.40 27.38
CA MET A 582 -18.60 -5.44 28.72
C MET A 582 -17.57 -5.45 29.86
N HIS A 583 -16.34 -5.91 29.64
CA HIS A 583 -15.26 -5.90 30.64
C HIS A 583 -14.46 -4.59 30.67
N PHE A 584 -14.53 -3.74 29.63
CA PHE A 584 -13.83 -2.45 29.52
C PHE A 584 -14.71 -1.23 29.81
N ARG A 585 -15.85 -1.36 30.50
CA ARG A 585 -16.48 -0.18 31.06
C ARG A 585 -15.77 0.21 32.35
N PRO A 586 -15.03 1.33 32.43
CA PRO A 586 -14.54 1.85 33.69
C PRO A 586 -15.74 2.29 34.51
N LEU A 587 -15.81 1.77 35.72
CA LEU A 587 -16.67 2.27 36.81
C LEU A 587 -16.29 3.72 37.13
N TYR A 588 -16.79 4.69 36.40
CA TYR A 588 -16.88 6.06 36.88
C TYR A 588 -18.31 6.35 37.28
N CYS A 589 -18.64 5.89 38.48
CA CYS A 589 -19.74 6.46 39.25
C CYS A 589 -19.23 7.74 39.91
N VAL A 590 -19.48 8.88 39.30
CA VAL A 590 -19.34 10.17 40.01
C VAL A 590 -20.55 10.30 40.93
N ARG A 591 -20.32 10.20 42.20
CA ARG A 591 -21.27 10.67 43.21
C ARG A 591 -21.29 12.20 43.16
N THR A 592 -22.41 12.76 42.76
CA THR A 592 -22.76 14.15 43.07
C THR A 592 -23.25 14.23 44.51
N HIS A 593 -22.60 15.06 45.31
CA HIS A 593 -23.19 15.80 46.40
C HIS A 593 -23.21 17.27 46.03
#